data_0c2f5f144e3c119297b8b0a8d541872e
#
_entry.id   0c2f5f144e3c119297b8b0a8d541872e
#
_cell.length_a   1.000
_cell.length_b   1.000
_cell.length_c   1.000
_cell.angle_alpha   90.00
_cell.angle_beta   90.00
_cell.angle_gamma   90.00
#
_symmetry.space_group_name_H-M   'P 1'
#
loop_
_entity.id
_entity.type
_entity.pdbx_description
1 polymer ?
#
loop_
_entity_poly.entity_id
_entity_poly.type
_entity_poly.pdbx_seq_one_letter_code
_entity_poly.pdbx_strand_id
1 'polypeptide(L)'
;MNAQKLIDTARAMVADDKGLLAMDESNPTCNKRFAKLGIPQTEQARRAYRALIVTTPGLGESISGAILYDETIRQRKNDDTPFAKAIADAGIIPGIKVDTGAKDLAGHPGEKITEGLDGLRDRLAEYSQMGARFAKWRAVIAMGEGIPSRASIEVNANALARYAALCQEAGLVPVVEPEVLMDGEHTLDRCCKVTEEVLRTVFSQLYIQGVMLEGLILKPNMVLPGSACPKQGSVDDVADATVRCLLRSVPAAVPGIAFLSGGQSAELASARLNAMNVRFKSRMPWALAFSFARAIQQPALEIWRGQEAKVPAAQQALNHRARCNRAARRGEYSAAMETSLATVPQLTTSVA
;
A
#
# COMPACT_ATOMS: atom_id res chain seq x y z
N MET A 1 -14.98 -21.71 -2.80
CA MET A 1 -14.68 -20.35 -2.25
C MET A 1 -15.53 -20.14 -1.00
N ASN A 2 -14.95 -19.73 0.13
CA ASN A 2 -15.74 -19.32 1.31
C ASN A 2 -15.90 -17.78 1.26
N ALA A 3 -17.01 -17.32 0.70
CA ALA A 3 -17.31 -15.90 0.52
C ALA A 3 -17.27 -15.12 1.84
N GLN A 4 -17.84 -15.68 2.92
CA GLN A 4 -17.86 -15.01 4.22
C GLN A 4 -16.44 -14.76 4.76
N LYS A 5 -15.53 -15.72 4.62
CA LYS A 5 -14.12 -15.55 5.05
C LYS A 5 -13.40 -14.42 4.29
N LEU A 6 -13.69 -14.25 3.00
CA LEU A 6 -13.13 -13.14 2.21
C LEU A 6 -13.68 -11.79 2.69
N ILE A 7 -15.01 -11.70 2.90
CA ILE A 7 -15.67 -10.50 3.41
C ILE A 7 -15.10 -10.12 4.78
N ASP A 8 -15.00 -11.07 5.69
CA ASP A 8 -14.48 -10.83 7.05
C ASP A 8 -13.04 -10.38 7.03
N THR A 9 -12.20 -11.00 6.18
CA THR A 9 -10.80 -10.59 6.02
C THR A 9 -10.70 -9.18 5.43
N ALA A 10 -11.45 -8.86 4.39
CA ALA A 10 -11.45 -7.53 3.77
C ALA A 10 -11.90 -6.44 4.76
N ARG A 11 -12.92 -6.71 5.56
CA ARG A 11 -13.38 -5.80 6.64
C ARG A 11 -12.31 -5.62 7.72
N ALA A 12 -11.69 -6.72 8.16
CA ALA A 12 -10.61 -6.66 9.16
C ALA A 12 -9.40 -5.85 8.68
N MET A 13 -9.09 -5.87 7.38
CA MET A 13 -7.98 -5.08 6.81
C MET A 13 -8.19 -3.57 6.93
N VAL A 14 -9.40 -3.09 7.09
CA VAL A 14 -9.74 -1.66 7.20
C VAL A 14 -10.48 -1.31 8.50
N ALA A 15 -10.50 -2.22 9.46
CA ALA A 15 -11.11 -2.01 10.77
C ALA A 15 -10.25 -1.12 11.70
N ASP A 16 -10.84 -0.68 12.80
CA ASP A 16 -10.19 -0.05 13.97
C ASP A 16 -9.30 1.16 13.64
N ASP A 17 -9.63 1.88 12.58
CA ASP A 17 -8.83 3.00 12.06
C ASP A 17 -7.37 2.63 11.75
N LYS A 18 -7.09 1.35 11.52
CA LYS A 18 -5.78 0.84 11.08
C LYS A 18 -5.66 0.89 9.55
N GLY A 19 -4.46 0.72 9.05
CA GLY A 19 -4.20 0.62 7.62
C GLY A 19 -3.17 -0.44 7.29
N LEU A 20 -2.72 -0.47 6.03
CA LEU A 20 -1.80 -1.47 5.55
C LEU A 20 -0.36 -0.92 5.49
N LEU A 21 0.59 -1.73 5.86
CA LEU A 21 2.00 -1.48 5.62
C LEU A 21 2.44 -2.18 4.32
N ALA A 22 2.82 -1.40 3.32
CA ALA A 22 3.43 -1.94 2.12
C ALA A 22 4.94 -2.08 2.35
N MET A 23 5.42 -3.32 2.51
CA MET A 23 6.83 -3.69 2.66
C MET A 23 7.24 -4.72 1.61
N ASP A 24 6.66 -4.56 0.43
CA ASP A 24 6.70 -5.49 -0.70
C ASP A 24 7.65 -5.06 -1.82
N GLU A 25 8.61 -4.18 -1.53
CA GLU A 25 9.63 -3.80 -2.49
C GLU A 25 10.38 -5.04 -2.99
N SER A 26 10.48 -5.17 -4.32
CA SER A 26 11.31 -6.20 -4.94
C SER A 26 12.79 -6.05 -4.55
N ASN A 27 13.57 -7.11 -4.66
CA ASN A 27 15.00 -7.07 -4.33
C ASN A 27 15.74 -5.93 -5.04
N PRO A 28 15.56 -5.69 -6.36
CA PRO A 28 16.17 -4.53 -7.02
C PRO A 28 15.73 -3.18 -6.44
N THR A 29 14.45 -3.04 -6.08
CA THR A 29 13.91 -1.81 -5.50
C THR A 29 14.48 -1.57 -4.09
N CYS A 30 14.52 -2.62 -3.27
CA CYS A 30 15.11 -2.56 -1.94
C CYS A 30 16.60 -2.20 -2.02
N ASN A 31 17.35 -2.88 -2.90
CA ASN A 31 18.76 -2.62 -3.14
C ASN A 31 19.04 -1.16 -3.59
N LYS A 32 18.18 -0.61 -4.47
CA LYS A 32 18.26 0.79 -4.90
C LYS A 32 18.12 1.79 -3.74
N ARG A 33 17.27 1.47 -2.75
CA ARG A 33 17.12 2.27 -1.53
C ARG A 33 18.33 2.11 -0.61
N PHE A 34 18.84 0.89 -0.47
CA PHE A 34 20.04 0.59 0.31
C PHE A 34 21.28 1.30 -0.22
N ALA A 35 21.50 1.27 -1.54
CA ALA A 35 22.63 1.94 -2.19
C ALA A 35 22.72 3.43 -1.83
N LYS A 36 21.59 4.14 -1.76
CA LYS A 36 21.52 5.56 -1.39
C LYS A 36 22.00 5.84 0.04
N LEU A 37 21.99 4.83 0.89
CA LEU A 37 22.33 4.94 2.32
C LEU A 37 23.60 4.17 2.69
N GLY A 38 24.31 3.62 1.69
CA GLY A 38 25.54 2.83 1.92
C GLY A 38 25.28 1.47 2.58
N ILE A 39 24.05 0.94 2.52
CA ILE A 39 23.69 -0.37 3.08
C ILE A 39 24.07 -1.46 2.07
N PRO A 40 24.66 -2.60 2.50
CA PRO A 40 24.95 -3.72 1.62
C PRO A 40 23.69 -4.25 0.90
N GLN A 41 23.80 -4.51 -0.41
CA GLN A 41 22.68 -4.96 -1.24
C GLN A 41 22.58 -6.50 -1.25
N THR A 42 22.68 -7.12 -0.10
CA THR A 42 22.67 -8.57 0.09
C THR A 42 21.30 -9.06 0.60
N GLU A 43 21.03 -10.34 0.43
CA GLU A 43 19.85 -10.99 1.03
C GLU A 43 19.85 -10.84 2.56
N GLN A 44 21.02 -11.02 3.19
CA GLN A 44 21.16 -10.86 4.64
C GLN A 44 20.76 -9.46 5.12
N ALA A 45 21.18 -8.40 4.41
CA ALA A 45 20.81 -7.03 4.76
C ALA A 45 19.30 -6.79 4.53
N ARG A 46 18.72 -7.34 3.46
CA ARG A 46 17.28 -7.26 3.23
C ARG A 46 16.51 -8.01 4.32
N ARG A 47 16.95 -9.22 4.69
CA ARG A 47 16.34 -10.00 5.79
C ARG A 47 16.42 -9.24 7.12
N ALA A 48 17.56 -8.62 7.45
CA ALA A 48 17.71 -7.82 8.67
C ALA A 48 16.77 -6.60 8.68
N TYR A 49 16.62 -5.92 7.54
CA TYR A 49 15.66 -4.83 7.39
C TYR A 49 14.20 -5.30 7.56
N ARG A 50 13.84 -6.43 6.97
CA ARG A 50 12.48 -7.01 7.13
C ARG A 50 12.24 -7.48 8.56
N ALA A 51 13.25 -8.08 9.20
CA ALA A 51 13.20 -8.47 10.61
C ALA A 51 12.92 -7.25 11.52
N LEU A 52 13.64 -6.13 11.31
CA LEU A 52 13.39 -4.87 12.02
C LEU A 52 11.90 -4.49 11.97
N ILE A 53 11.29 -4.51 10.79
CA ILE A 53 9.89 -4.13 10.60
C ILE A 53 8.96 -5.13 11.29
N VAL A 54 9.13 -6.42 11.01
CA VAL A 54 8.27 -7.51 11.50
C VAL A 54 8.27 -7.62 13.03
N THR A 55 9.40 -7.28 13.66
CA THR A 55 9.57 -7.34 15.11
C THR A 55 9.31 -6.03 15.83
N THR A 56 8.81 -5.01 15.14
CA THR A 56 8.51 -3.70 15.77
C THR A 56 7.39 -3.85 16.80
N PRO A 57 7.67 -3.58 18.10
CA PRO A 57 6.67 -3.71 19.14
C PRO A 57 5.48 -2.75 18.93
N GLY A 58 4.25 -3.23 19.17
CA GLY A 58 3.04 -2.41 19.07
C GLY A 58 2.63 -1.99 17.66
N LEU A 59 3.31 -2.47 16.61
CA LEU A 59 2.99 -2.11 15.23
C LEU A 59 1.54 -2.48 14.85
N GLY A 60 1.03 -3.62 15.35
CA GLY A 60 -0.34 -4.11 15.13
C GLY A 60 -1.43 -3.21 15.74
N GLU A 61 -1.09 -2.25 16.60
CA GLU A 61 -2.03 -1.23 17.07
C GLU A 61 -2.46 -0.27 15.95
N SER A 62 -1.60 -0.03 14.97
CA SER A 62 -1.84 0.92 13.87
C SER A 62 -1.91 0.26 12.50
N ILE A 63 -1.37 -0.95 12.34
CA ILE A 63 -1.31 -1.70 11.09
C ILE A 63 -2.19 -2.92 11.20
N SER A 64 -3.14 -3.07 10.28
CA SER A 64 -4.06 -4.20 10.17
C SER A 64 -3.53 -5.30 9.26
N GLY A 65 -2.73 -4.95 8.25
CA GLY A 65 -2.15 -5.90 7.31
C GLY A 65 -0.81 -5.44 6.77
N ALA A 66 0.07 -6.38 6.41
CA ALA A 66 1.38 -6.11 5.84
C ALA A 66 1.55 -6.85 4.52
N ILE A 67 1.94 -6.13 3.46
CA ILE A 67 2.20 -6.70 2.14
C ILE A 67 3.66 -7.12 2.09
N LEU A 68 3.93 -8.41 1.98
CA LEU A 68 5.26 -8.98 1.86
C LEU A 68 5.70 -9.11 0.39
N TYR A 69 7.00 -9.28 0.18
CA TYR A 69 7.59 -9.72 -1.07
C TYR A 69 7.87 -11.23 -1.00
N ASP A 70 8.02 -11.92 -2.14
CA ASP A 70 8.25 -13.37 -2.20
C ASP A 70 9.46 -13.82 -1.37
N GLU A 71 10.62 -13.14 -1.48
CA GLU A 71 11.77 -13.42 -0.63
C GLU A 71 11.41 -13.32 0.85
N THR A 72 10.64 -12.30 1.25
CA THR A 72 10.33 -12.03 2.65
C THR A 72 9.36 -13.04 3.26
N ILE A 73 8.34 -13.49 2.54
CA ILE A 73 7.39 -14.47 3.09
C ILE A 73 8.04 -15.83 3.32
N ARG A 74 9.13 -16.13 2.60
CA ARG A 74 9.92 -17.36 2.75
C ARG A 74 10.97 -17.25 3.87
N GLN A 75 11.28 -16.05 4.33
CA GLN A 75 12.28 -15.80 5.37
C GLN A 75 11.75 -16.05 6.78
N ARG A 76 12.69 -16.22 7.70
CA ARG A 76 12.45 -16.51 9.11
C ARG A 76 13.25 -15.60 10.02
N LYS A 77 12.77 -15.44 11.26
CA LYS A 77 13.51 -14.82 12.36
C LYS A 77 14.71 -15.71 12.75
N ASN A 78 15.55 -15.22 13.67
CA ASN A 78 16.69 -15.97 14.18
C ASN A 78 16.28 -17.20 15.03
N ASP A 79 15.07 -17.19 15.59
CA ASP A 79 14.45 -18.29 16.33
C ASP A 79 13.67 -19.26 15.43
N ASP A 80 13.90 -19.22 14.13
CA ASP A 80 13.25 -20.04 13.10
C ASP A 80 11.73 -19.76 12.90
N THR A 81 11.16 -18.74 13.53
CA THR A 81 9.77 -18.35 13.30
C THR A 81 9.62 -17.72 11.91
N PRO A 82 8.70 -18.23 11.03
CA PRO A 82 8.42 -17.59 9.73
C PRO A 82 7.96 -16.13 9.91
N PHE A 83 8.37 -15.23 9.03
CA PHE A 83 7.96 -13.83 9.12
C PHE A 83 6.44 -13.65 9.00
N ALA A 84 5.78 -14.44 8.14
CA ALA A 84 4.31 -14.41 8.05
C ALA A 84 3.64 -14.76 9.39
N LYS A 85 4.19 -15.76 10.13
CA LYS A 85 3.69 -16.11 11.46
C LYS A 85 3.95 -15.01 12.48
N ALA A 86 5.16 -14.44 12.50
CA ALA A 86 5.50 -13.35 13.42
C ALA A 86 4.60 -12.14 13.24
N ILE A 87 4.24 -11.79 11.99
CA ILE A 87 3.28 -10.75 11.64
C ILE A 87 1.89 -11.10 12.16
N ALA A 88 1.43 -12.33 11.94
CA ALA A 88 0.12 -12.79 12.42
C ALA A 88 0.03 -12.79 13.95
N ASP A 89 1.08 -13.23 14.65
CA ASP A 89 1.17 -13.21 16.12
C ASP A 89 1.13 -11.78 16.69
N ALA A 90 1.58 -10.78 15.91
CA ALA A 90 1.46 -9.36 16.24
C ALA A 90 0.07 -8.75 15.91
N GLY A 91 -0.91 -9.58 15.51
CA GLY A 91 -2.26 -9.12 15.14
C GLY A 91 -2.35 -8.43 13.79
N ILE A 92 -1.37 -8.64 12.91
CA ILE A 92 -1.30 -8.05 11.57
C ILE A 92 -1.57 -9.16 10.54
N ILE A 93 -2.48 -8.92 9.60
CA ILE A 93 -2.84 -9.87 8.55
C ILE A 93 -1.70 -9.94 7.52
N PRO A 94 -1.09 -11.14 7.26
CA PRO A 94 -0.06 -11.27 6.25
C PRO A 94 -0.65 -11.21 4.83
N GLY A 95 0.00 -10.48 3.95
CA GLY A 95 -0.33 -10.41 2.54
C GLY A 95 0.92 -10.52 1.66
N ILE A 96 0.72 -10.63 0.35
CA ILE A 96 1.79 -10.90 -0.61
C ILE A 96 1.62 -10.13 -1.90
N LYS A 97 2.70 -9.50 -2.38
CA LYS A 97 2.77 -8.98 -3.74
C LYS A 97 2.96 -10.13 -4.73
N VAL A 98 2.08 -10.22 -5.73
CA VAL A 98 2.08 -11.33 -6.68
C VAL A 98 2.34 -10.93 -8.14
N ASP A 99 2.32 -9.64 -8.46
CA ASP A 99 2.77 -9.18 -9.78
C ASP A 99 4.29 -9.35 -9.94
N THR A 100 4.74 -9.56 -11.16
CA THR A 100 6.17 -9.70 -11.52
C THR A 100 6.79 -8.39 -12.02
N GLY A 101 6.04 -7.29 -11.94
CA GLY A 101 6.48 -5.94 -12.27
C GLY A 101 5.95 -5.43 -13.61
N ALA A 102 6.07 -4.11 -13.78
CA ALA A 102 5.65 -3.41 -14.99
C ALA A 102 6.70 -3.55 -16.09
N LYS A 103 6.24 -3.82 -17.31
CA LYS A 103 7.02 -3.90 -18.55
C LYS A 103 6.52 -2.88 -19.56
N ASP A 104 7.29 -2.60 -20.59
CA ASP A 104 6.83 -1.74 -21.68
C ASP A 104 5.65 -2.37 -22.41
N LEU A 105 4.60 -1.59 -22.65
CA LEU A 105 3.46 -2.05 -23.43
C LEU A 105 3.83 -1.99 -24.92
N ALA A 106 3.81 -3.15 -25.57
CA ALA A 106 4.17 -3.27 -26.99
C ALA A 106 3.30 -2.35 -27.87
N GLY A 107 3.93 -1.57 -28.73
CA GLY A 107 3.25 -0.61 -29.61
C GLY A 107 2.79 0.69 -28.93
N HIS A 108 3.05 0.89 -27.63
CA HIS A 108 2.62 2.07 -26.86
C HIS A 108 3.79 2.69 -26.08
N PRO A 109 4.62 3.50 -26.74
CA PRO A 109 5.80 4.11 -26.13
C PRO A 109 5.46 4.90 -24.84
N GLY A 110 6.23 4.66 -23.77
CA GLY A 110 6.04 5.33 -22.47
C GLY A 110 4.96 4.72 -21.57
N GLU A 111 4.17 3.77 -22.06
CA GLU A 111 3.14 3.07 -21.30
C GLU A 111 3.58 1.68 -20.84
N LYS A 112 2.95 1.17 -19.80
CA LYS A 112 3.33 -0.09 -19.16
C LYS A 112 2.16 -1.06 -19.08
N ILE A 113 2.51 -2.34 -19.08
CA ILE A 113 1.65 -3.46 -18.67
C ILE A 113 2.30 -4.15 -17.48
N THR A 114 1.52 -4.48 -16.47
CA THR A 114 2.02 -5.31 -15.37
C THR A 114 1.80 -6.78 -15.67
N GLU A 115 2.87 -7.56 -15.55
CA GLU A 115 2.89 -8.99 -15.80
C GLU A 115 2.80 -9.82 -14.51
N GLY A 116 2.60 -11.15 -14.67
CA GLY A 116 2.60 -12.11 -13.56
C GLY A 116 1.36 -12.99 -13.46
N LEU A 117 0.48 -13.01 -14.48
CA LEU A 117 -0.69 -13.89 -14.50
C LEU A 117 -0.32 -15.35 -14.78
N ASP A 118 0.75 -15.59 -15.53
CA ASP A 118 1.20 -16.95 -15.85
C ASP A 118 1.66 -17.65 -14.56
N GLY A 119 1.12 -18.86 -14.34
CA GLY A 119 1.37 -19.66 -13.13
C GLY A 119 0.86 -19.01 -11.82
N LEU A 120 0.04 -17.95 -11.89
CA LEU A 120 -0.42 -17.24 -10.68
C LEU A 120 -1.30 -18.13 -9.79
N ARG A 121 -2.13 -19.02 -10.35
CA ARG A 121 -2.99 -19.93 -9.57
C ARG A 121 -2.17 -20.78 -8.59
N ASP A 122 -1.09 -21.37 -9.07
CA ASP A 122 -0.23 -22.24 -8.26
C ASP A 122 0.52 -21.42 -7.19
N ARG A 123 1.04 -20.23 -7.55
CA ARG A 123 1.69 -19.33 -6.58
C ARG A 123 0.74 -18.86 -5.50
N LEU A 124 -0.53 -18.56 -5.82
CA LEU A 124 -1.52 -18.16 -4.82
C LEU A 124 -1.84 -19.29 -3.85
N ALA A 125 -1.93 -20.54 -4.34
CA ALA A 125 -2.11 -21.71 -3.48
C ALA A 125 -0.93 -21.89 -2.51
N GLU A 126 0.31 -21.75 -3.00
CA GLU A 126 1.52 -21.80 -2.19
C GLU A 126 1.53 -20.70 -1.11
N TYR A 127 1.27 -19.44 -1.50
CA TYR A 127 1.26 -18.31 -0.54
C TYR A 127 0.16 -18.42 0.50
N SER A 128 -1.01 -18.96 0.12
CA SER A 128 -2.09 -19.24 1.07
C SER A 128 -1.65 -20.27 2.13
N GLN A 129 -0.91 -21.31 1.73
CA GLN A 129 -0.33 -22.29 2.66
C GLN A 129 0.76 -21.69 3.56
N MET A 130 1.51 -20.70 3.07
CA MET A 130 2.49 -19.94 3.86
C MET A 130 1.85 -18.94 4.85
N GLY A 131 0.53 -18.82 4.86
CA GLY A 131 -0.22 -17.97 5.79
C GLY A 131 -0.67 -16.63 5.23
N ALA A 132 -0.46 -16.33 3.95
CA ALA A 132 -1.04 -15.15 3.32
C ALA A 132 -2.57 -15.22 3.35
N ARG A 133 -3.21 -14.08 3.60
CA ARG A 133 -4.68 -13.94 3.64
C ARG A 133 -5.19 -12.95 2.59
N PHE A 134 -4.31 -12.15 2.03
CA PHE A 134 -4.58 -11.26 0.93
C PHE A 134 -3.39 -11.20 -0.04
N ALA A 135 -3.65 -10.78 -1.26
CA ALA A 135 -2.61 -10.55 -2.25
C ALA A 135 -2.70 -9.12 -2.79
N LYS A 136 -1.62 -8.61 -3.39
CA LYS A 136 -1.60 -7.28 -4.01
C LYS A 136 -1.00 -7.35 -5.42
N TRP A 137 -1.62 -6.63 -6.34
CA TRP A 137 -1.14 -6.42 -7.70
C TRP A 137 -1.23 -4.94 -8.06
N ARG A 138 -0.11 -4.36 -8.48
CA ARG A 138 0.00 -2.97 -8.90
C ARG A 138 0.03 -2.88 -10.43
N ALA A 139 -0.90 -2.13 -11.00
CA ALA A 139 -0.82 -1.65 -12.37
C ALA A 139 -0.44 -0.16 -12.38
N VAL A 140 0.50 0.23 -13.21
CA VAL A 140 0.94 1.63 -13.32
C VAL A 140 0.44 2.26 -14.60
N ILE A 141 -0.20 3.41 -14.48
CA ILE A 141 -0.74 4.20 -15.57
C ILE A 141 0.07 5.49 -15.69
N ALA A 142 0.88 5.56 -16.72
CA ALA A 142 1.71 6.75 -16.99
C ALA A 142 0.88 7.93 -17.47
N MET A 143 1.31 9.13 -17.11
CA MET A 143 0.70 10.40 -17.50
C MET A 143 1.63 11.17 -18.42
N GLY A 144 1.10 11.75 -19.49
CA GLY A 144 1.86 12.56 -20.45
C GLY A 144 0.99 13.11 -21.57
N GLU A 145 1.64 13.67 -22.60
CA GLU A 145 0.96 14.10 -23.82
C GLU A 145 0.48 12.86 -24.58
N GLY A 146 -0.82 12.80 -24.89
CA GLY A 146 -1.44 11.67 -25.58
C GLY A 146 -1.57 10.38 -24.78
N ILE A 147 -1.07 10.30 -23.53
CA ILE A 147 -1.17 9.13 -22.66
C ILE A 147 -1.87 9.48 -21.32
N PRO A 148 -2.52 8.51 -20.65
CA PRO A 148 -2.62 7.10 -21.04
C PRO A 148 -3.51 6.90 -22.27
N SER A 149 -3.16 5.89 -23.10
CA SER A 149 -4.03 5.39 -24.16
C SER A 149 -5.14 4.53 -23.58
N ARG A 150 -6.23 4.39 -24.33
CA ARG A 150 -7.31 3.48 -23.96
C ARG A 150 -6.81 2.02 -23.86
N ALA A 151 -5.91 1.63 -24.74
CA ALA A 151 -5.31 0.29 -24.73
C ALA A 151 -4.58 0.02 -23.41
N SER A 152 -3.74 0.94 -22.94
CA SER A 152 -3.03 0.82 -21.65
C SER A 152 -3.99 0.67 -20.47
N ILE A 153 -5.06 1.47 -20.44
CA ILE A 153 -6.07 1.38 -19.38
C ILE A 153 -6.79 0.03 -19.41
N GLU A 154 -7.25 -0.42 -20.58
CA GLU A 154 -8.04 -1.64 -20.71
C GLU A 154 -7.23 -2.91 -20.41
N VAL A 155 -6.00 -3.02 -20.91
CA VAL A 155 -5.19 -4.24 -20.67
C VAL A 155 -4.77 -4.36 -19.20
N ASN A 156 -4.46 -3.25 -18.54
CA ASN A 156 -4.14 -3.25 -17.11
C ASN A 156 -5.39 -3.52 -16.25
N ALA A 157 -6.54 -2.98 -16.60
CA ALA A 157 -7.80 -3.26 -15.92
C ALA A 157 -8.21 -4.73 -16.05
N ASN A 158 -8.04 -5.33 -17.25
CA ASN A 158 -8.27 -6.76 -17.46
C ASN A 158 -7.33 -7.62 -16.63
N ALA A 159 -6.04 -7.29 -16.60
CA ALA A 159 -5.05 -8.00 -15.77
C ALA A 159 -5.41 -7.95 -14.27
N LEU A 160 -5.80 -6.77 -13.76
CA LEU A 160 -6.25 -6.58 -12.37
C LEU A 160 -7.51 -7.43 -12.06
N ALA A 161 -8.46 -7.51 -12.98
CA ALA A 161 -9.69 -8.27 -12.76
C ALA A 161 -9.44 -9.79 -12.77
N ARG A 162 -8.62 -10.29 -13.70
CA ARG A 162 -8.21 -11.70 -13.74
C ARG A 162 -7.42 -12.10 -12.50
N TYR A 163 -6.49 -11.27 -12.08
CA TYR A 163 -5.75 -11.45 -10.83
C TYR A 163 -6.71 -11.52 -9.63
N ALA A 164 -7.68 -10.60 -9.54
CA ALA A 164 -8.61 -10.55 -8.43
C ALA A 164 -9.49 -11.81 -8.35
N ALA A 165 -9.97 -12.31 -9.48
CA ALA A 165 -10.75 -13.56 -9.56
C ALA A 165 -9.91 -14.77 -9.08
N LEU A 166 -8.65 -14.88 -9.52
CA LEU A 166 -7.73 -15.94 -9.07
C LEU A 166 -7.45 -15.87 -7.56
N CYS A 167 -7.31 -14.66 -7.00
CA CYS A 167 -7.15 -14.49 -5.55
C CYS A 167 -8.36 -15.01 -4.79
N GLN A 168 -9.57 -14.64 -5.18
CA GLN A 168 -10.79 -15.08 -4.51
C GLN A 168 -10.99 -16.59 -4.63
N GLU A 169 -10.65 -17.18 -5.78
CA GLU A 169 -10.64 -18.64 -5.97
C GLU A 169 -9.71 -19.32 -4.94
N ALA A 170 -8.52 -18.74 -4.70
CA ALA A 170 -7.54 -19.23 -3.72
C ALA A 170 -7.88 -18.87 -2.25
N GLY A 171 -9.00 -18.18 -1.99
CA GLY A 171 -9.41 -17.74 -0.66
C GLY A 171 -8.61 -16.55 -0.11
N LEU A 172 -7.97 -15.77 -0.98
CA LEU A 172 -7.21 -14.56 -0.66
C LEU A 172 -7.99 -13.31 -1.08
N VAL A 173 -7.97 -12.27 -0.23
CA VAL A 173 -8.56 -10.97 -0.57
C VAL A 173 -7.65 -10.27 -1.60
N PRO A 174 -8.15 -9.88 -2.79
CA PRO A 174 -7.36 -9.08 -3.72
C PRO A 174 -7.29 -7.61 -3.27
N VAL A 175 -6.08 -7.07 -3.16
CA VAL A 175 -5.82 -5.63 -3.12
C VAL A 175 -5.53 -5.17 -4.55
N VAL A 176 -6.49 -4.51 -5.16
CA VAL A 176 -6.45 -4.04 -6.54
C VAL A 176 -5.84 -2.64 -6.56
N GLU A 177 -4.62 -2.52 -7.15
CA GLU A 177 -3.85 -1.27 -7.12
C GLU A 177 -3.67 -0.67 -8.53
N PRO A 178 -4.68 0.03 -9.08
CA PRO A 178 -4.52 0.85 -10.27
C PRO A 178 -3.93 2.20 -9.88
N GLU A 179 -2.66 2.42 -10.18
CA GLU A 179 -1.97 3.66 -9.83
C GLU A 179 -1.78 4.56 -11.05
N VAL A 180 -2.46 5.70 -11.06
CA VAL A 180 -2.14 6.81 -11.96
C VAL A 180 -0.93 7.54 -11.37
N LEU A 181 0.17 7.56 -12.12
CA LEU A 181 1.45 8.09 -11.64
C LEU A 181 1.38 9.61 -11.46
N MET A 182 2.06 10.10 -10.43
CA MET A 182 2.19 11.54 -10.18
C MET A 182 3.40 12.17 -10.89
N ASP A 183 4.14 11.40 -11.66
CA ASP A 183 5.25 11.94 -12.46
C ASP A 183 4.71 12.81 -13.60
N GLY A 184 5.41 13.92 -13.91
CA GLY A 184 5.05 14.82 -14.99
C GLY A 184 4.39 16.13 -14.54
N GLU A 185 3.80 16.87 -15.50
CA GLU A 185 3.31 18.24 -15.33
C GLU A 185 1.77 18.36 -15.37
N HIS A 186 1.07 17.24 -15.33
CA HIS A 186 -0.39 17.23 -15.44
C HIS A 186 -1.06 17.96 -14.28
N THR A 187 -2.19 18.59 -14.57
CA THR A 187 -3.00 19.30 -13.57
C THR A 187 -3.80 18.34 -12.69
N LEU A 188 -4.27 18.85 -11.54
CA LEU A 188 -5.20 18.14 -10.66
C LEU A 188 -6.44 17.63 -11.42
N ASP A 189 -7.02 18.47 -12.29
CA ASP A 189 -8.21 18.11 -13.09
C ASP A 189 -7.90 16.98 -14.10
N ARG A 190 -6.71 17.00 -14.72
CA ARG A 190 -6.30 15.93 -15.64
C ARG A 190 -6.13 14.60 -14.88
N CYS A 191 -5.48 14.63 -13.72
CA CYS A 191 -5.35 13.45 -12.86
C CYS A 191 -6.74 12.92 -12.44
N CYS A 192 -7.65 13.81 -12.05
CA CYS A 192 -9.02 13.44 -11.68
C CYS A 192 -9.74 12.70 -12.81
N LYS A 193 -9.71 13.25 -14.04
CA LYS A 193 -10.35 12.64 -15.21
C LYS A 193 -9.78 11.26 -15.54
N VAL A 194 -8.44 11.13 -15.54
CA VAL A 194 -7.78 9.87 -15.84
C VAL A 194 -8.04 8.84 -14.75
N THR A 195 -7.95 9.22 -13.46
CA THR A 195 -8.24 8.32 -12.35
C THR A 195 -9.69 7.83 -12.39
N GLU A 196 -10.64 8.70 -12.71
CA GLU A 196 -12.07 8.34 -12.87
C GLU A 196 -12.27 7.34 -14.02
N GLU A 197 -11.63 7.55 -15.17
CA GLU A 197 -11.67 6.63 -16.32
C GLU A 197 -11.05 5.26 -15.98
N VAL A 198 -9.86 5.26 -15.37
CA VAL A 198 -9.16 4.04 -14.93
C VAL A 198 -10.01 3.24 -13.96
N LEU A 199 -10.56 3.89 -12.93
CA LEU A 199 -11.37 3.20 -11.91
C LEU A 199 -12.65 2.61 -12.52
N ARG A 200 -13.36 3.36 -13.38
CA ARG A 200 -14.56 2.84 -14.06
C ARG A 200 -14.23 1.62 -14.91
N THR A 201 -13.13 1.67 -15.66
CA THR A 201 -12.69 0.54 -16.49
C THR A 201 -12.32 -0.66 -15.63
N VAL A 202 -11.60 -0.46 -14.52
CA VAL A 202 -11.25 -1.52 -13.57
C VAL A 202 -12.50 -2.18 -12.99
N PHE A 203 -13.47 -1.41 -12.50
CA PHE A 203 -14.70 -1.97 -11.92
C PHE A 203 -15.58 -2.66 -12.99
N SER A 204 -15.59 -2.16 -14.23
CA SER A 204 -16.25 -2.85 -15.34
C SER A 204 -15.61 -4.23 -15.60
N GLN A 205 -14.28 -4.31 -15.60
CA GLN A 205 -13.57 -5.58 -15.78
C GLN A 205 -13.74 -6.52 -14.58
N LEU A 206 -13.74 -6.00 -13.35
CA LEU A 206 -14.03 -6.79 -12.14
C LEU A 206 -15.43 -7.40 -12.19
N TYR A 207 -16.42 -6.64 -12.64
CA TYR A 207 -17.80 -7.12 -12.84
C TYR A 207 -17.84 -8.24 -13.90
N ILE A 208 -17.20 -8.05 -15.07
CA ILE A 208 -17.14 -9.05 -16.15
C ILE A 208 -16.50 -10.37 -15.66
N GLN A 209 -15.48 -10.27 -14.79
CA GLN A 209 -14.82 -11.44 -14.21
C GLN A 209 -15.56 -12.05 -13.01
N GLY A 210 -16.73 -11.53 -12.62
CA GLY A 210 -17.52 -12.03 -11.50
C GLY A 210 -16.84 -11.87 -10.13
N VAL A 211 -15.98 -10.87 -9.96
CA VAL A 211 -15.28 -10.61 -8.71
C VAL A 211 -16.26 -10.06 -7.67
N MET A 212 -16.29 -10.67 -6.48
CA MET A 212 -17.10 -10.22 -5.34
C MET A 212 -16.46 -8.98 -4.72
N LEU A 213 -17.15 -7.84 -4.80
CA LEU A 213 -16.62 -6.54 -4.37
C LEU A 213 -16.48 -6.42 -2.85
N GLU A 214 -17.34 -7.09 -2.08
CA GLU A 214 -17.29 -7.13 -0.61
C GLU A 214 -16.05 -7.84 -0.07
N GLY A 215 -15.41 -8.66 -0.89
CA GLY A 215 -14.17 -9.38 -0.60
C GLY A 215 -12.94 -8.80 -1.29
N LEU A 216 -12.89 -7.47 -1.52
CA LEU A 216 -11.84 -6.75 -2.25
C LEU A 216 -11.44 -5.50 -1.48
N ILE A 217 -10.18 -5.08 -1.58
CA ILE A 217 -9.70 -3.75 -1.16
C ILE A 217 -9.18 -3.00 -2.39
N LEU A 218 -9.62 -1.76 -2.57
CA LEU A 218 -9.08 -0.87 -3.58
C LEU A 218 -7.87 -0.12 -3.03
N LYS A 219 -6.77 -0.08 -3.79
CA LYS A 219 -5.57 0.70 -3.43
C LYS A 219 -5.22 1.71 -4.53
N PRO A 220 -5.91 2.84 -4.61
CA PRO A 220 -5.68 3.84 -5.64
C PRO A 220 -4.65 4.90 -5.19
N ASN A 221 -4.20 5.72 -6.15
CA ASN A 221 -3.60 7.01 -5.86
C ASN A 221 -4.62 7.99 -5.26
N MET A 222 -4.16 8.99 -4.53
CA MET A 222 -4.92 10.23 -4.34
C MET A 222 -4.91 11.00 -5.66
N VAL A 223 -5.93 11.79 -5.93
CA VAL A 223 -5.95 12.68 -7.10
C VAL A 223 -5.00 13.85 -6.84
N LEU A 224 -3.89 13.91 -7.59
CA LEU A 224 -2.78 14.83 -7.38
C LEU A 224 -2.39 15.51 -8.69
N PRO A 225 -1.96 16.78 -8.66
CA PRO A 225 -1.21 17.33 -9.79
C PRO A 225 0.12 16.58 -9.94
N GLY A 226 0.67 16.59 -11.14
CA GLY A 226 2.00 16.04 -11.39
C GLY A 226 3.07 16.70 -10.53
N SER A 227 4.12 15.95 -10.21
CA SER A 227 5.21 16.44 -9.35
C SER A 227 5.95 17.66 -9.92
N ALA A 228 5.96 17.82 -11.24
CA ALA A 228 6.53 18.97 -11.94
C ALA A 228 5.48 20.04 -12.32
N CYS A 229 4.20 19.86 -11.97
CA CYS A 229 3.16 20.84 -12.25
C CYS A 229 3.40 22.13 -11.44
N PRO A 230 3.46 23.30 -12.08
CA PRO A 230 3.70 24.56 -11.38
C PRO A 230 2.66 24.88 -10.30
N LYS A 231 1.40 24.49 -10.53
CA LYS A 231 0.31 24.68 -9.57
C LYS A 231 0.06 23.40 -8.78
N GLN A 232 0.57 23.35 -7.58
CA GLN A 232 0.27 22.27 -6.62
C GLN A 232 -1.05 22.58 -5.88
N GLY A 233 -1.88 21.55 -5.69
CA GLY A 233 -3.12 21.68 -4.94
C GLY A 233 -2.87 21.76 -3.42
N SER A 234 -3.71 22.52 -2.71
CA SER A 234 -3.75 22.49 -1.25
C SER A 234 -4.16 21.09 -0.75
N VAL A 235 -3.98 20.85 0.55
CA VAL A 235 -4.44 19.60 1.19
C VAL A 235 -5.94 19.38 0.96
N ASP A 236 -6.72 20.44 1.07
CA ASP A 236 -8.17 20.40 0.89
C ASP A 236 -8.59 20.21 -0.57
N ASP A 237 -7.90 20.85 -1.53
CA ASP A 237 -8.17 20.63 -2.96
C ASP A 237 -7.98 19.16 -3.34
N VAL A 238 -6.90 18.55 -2.85
CA VAL A 238 -6.60 17.13 -3.09
C VAL A 238 -7.64 16.23 -2.42
N ALA A 239 -8.04 16.55 -1.19
CA ALA A 239 -9.06 15.77 -0.47
C ALA A 239 -10.40 15.81 -1.22
N ASP A 240 -10.86 16.99 -1.63
CA ASP A 240 -12.11 17.20 -2.37
C ASP A 240 -12.10 16.51 -3.74
N ALA A 241 -11.00 16.69 -4.50
CA ALA A 241 -10.87 16.06 -5.81
C ALA A 241 -10.86 14.55 -5.71
N THR A 242 -10.13 14.00 -4.73
CA THR A 242 -10.02 12.55 -4.50
C THR A 242 -11.37 11.95 -4.12
N VAL A 243 -12.05 12.51 -3.12
CA VAL A 243 -13.35 11.99 -2.67
C VAL A 243 -14.39 12.10 -3.77
N ARG A 244 -14.44 13.22 -4.50
CA ARG A 244 -15.35 13.38 -5.64
C ARG A 244 -15.10 12.35 -6.74
N CYS A 245 -13.85 12.07 -7.09
CA CYS A 245 -13.47 11.05 -8.07
C CYS A 245 -13.94 9.66 -7.61
N LEU A 246 -13.69 9.30 -6.37
CA LEU A 246 -14.08 8.01 -5.79
C LEU A 246 -15.59 7.81 -5.77
N LEU A 247 -16.36 8.83 -5.35
CA LEU A 247 -17.84 8.78 -5.33
C LEU A 247 -18.46 8.55 -6.71
N ARG A 248 -17.75 8.94 -7.78
CA ARG A 248 -18.20 8.75 -9.16
C ARG A 248 -17.81 7.42 -9.77
N SER A 249 -16.84 6.71 -9.15
CA SER A 249 -16.17 5.59 -9.83
C SER A 249 -16.13 4.30 -9.02
N VAL A 250 -16.28 4.35 -7.69
CA VAL A 250 -16.11 3.20 -6.82
C VAL A 250 -17.46 2.74 -6.28
N PRO A 251 -17.85 1.47 -6.51
CA PRO A 251 -19.07 0.91 -5.96
C PRO A 251 -19.06 0.89 -4.42
N ALA A 252 -20.23 1.16 -3.82
CA ALA A 252 -20.40 1.18 -2.36
C ALA A 252 -20.18 -0.18 -1.68
N ALA A 253 -20.21 -1.28 -2.44
CA ALA A 253 -20.00 -2.63 -1.93
C ALA A 253 -18.55 -2.91 -1.51
N VAL A 254 -17.56 -2.10 -1.97
CA VAL A 254 -16.16 -2.23 -1.57
C VAL A 254 -16.01 -1.87 -0.09
N PRO A 255 -15.39 -2.71 0.77
CA PRO A 255 -15.29 -2.43 2.21
C PRO A 255 -14.39 -1.25 2.54
N GLY A 256 -13.34 -1.02 1.75
CA GLY A 256 -12.39 0.03 2.02
C GLY A 256 -11.47 0.40 0.87
N ILE A 257 -10.97 1.62 0.96
CA ILE A 257 -10.02 2.23 0.03
C ILE A 257 -8.75 2.54 0.81
N ALA A 258 -7.66 1.87 0.48
CA ALA A 258 -6.36 2.01 1.14
C ALA A 258 -5.38 2.73 0.21
N PHE A 259 -5.27 4.04 0.32
CA PHE A 259 -4.45 4.87 -0.58
C PHE A 259 -2.97 4.48 -0.56
N LEU A 260 -2.34 4.47 -1.73
CA LEU A 260 -0.88 4.53 -1.82
C LEU A 260 -0.36 5.95 -1.54
N SER A 261 0.92 6.10 -1.17
CA SER A 261 1.52 7.42 -0.93
C SER A 261 2.03 8.09 -2.21
N GLY A 262 2.31 7.36 -3.29
CA GLY A 262 2.62 7.84 -4.62
C GLY A 262 3.82 8.81 -4.72
N GLY A 263 4.77 8.75 -3.77
CA GLY A 263 5.91 9.66 -3.76
C GLY A 263 5.70 10.97 -2.99
N GLN A 264 4.53 11.20 -2.42
CA GLN A 264 4.29 12.29 -1.47
C GLN A 264 5.22 12.19 -0.26
N SER A 265 5.53 13.33 0.40
CA SER A 265 6.18 13.29 1.72
C SER A 265 5.29 12.55 2.74
N ALA A 266 5.89 12.03 3.78
CA ALA A 266 5.17 11.29 4.81
C ALA A 266 4.08 12.14 5.48
N GLU A 267 4.43 13.39 5.80
CA GLU A 267 3.57 14.39 6.44
C GLU A 267 2.40 14.76 5.52
N LEU A 268 2.68 15.02 4.25
CA LEU A 268 1.66 15.45 3.28
C LEU A 268 0.67 14.31 2.98
N ALA A 269 1.15 13.06 2.87
CA ALA A 269 0.29 11.90 2.72
C ALA A 269 -0.65 11.74 3.94
N SER A 270 -0.13 11.92 5.17
CA SER A 270 -0.93 11.88 6.40
C SER A 270 -1.93 13.04 6.46
N ALA A 271 -1.51 14.28 6.13
CA ALA A 271 -2.38 15.46 6.16
C ALA A 271 -3.55 15.34 5.18
N ARG A 272 -3.31 14.86 3.96
CA ARG A 272 -4.35 14.66 2.95
C ARG A 272 -5.34 13.56 3.34
N LEU A 273 -4.83 12.44 3.88
CA LEU A 273 -5.69 11.39 4.42
C LEU A 273 -6.55 11.92 5.58
N ASN A 274 -5.95 12.72 6.48
CA ASN A 274 -6.65 13.37 7.57
C ASN A 274 -7.78 14.29 7.09
N ALA A 275 -7.48 15.15 6.12
CA ALA A 275 -8.48 16.07 5.56
C ALA A 275 -9.67 15.32 4.96
N MET A 276 -9.44 14.22 4.25
CA MET A 276 -10.52 13.38 3.74
C MET A 276 -11.37 12.80 4.87
N ASN A 277 -10.75 12.29 5.94
CA ASN A 277 -11.48 11.71 7.06
C ASN A 277 -12.23 12.76 7.90
N VAL A 278 -11.63 13.92 8.19
CA VAL A 278 -12.30 15.03 8.90
C VAL A 278 -13.56 15.48 8.16
N ARG A 279 -13.45 15.67 6.85
CA ARG A 279 -14.49 16.32 6.06
C ARG A 279 -15.57 15.37 5.56
N PHE A 280 -15.23 14.08 5.36
CA PHE A 280 -16.11 13.18 4.61
C PHE A 280 -16.42 11.84 5.29
N LYS A 281 -15.65 11.38 6.30
CA LYS A 281 -15.75 10.03 6.88
C LYS A 281 -17.19 9.57 7.13
N SER A 282 -18.03 10.41 7.71
CA SER A 282 -19.41 10.08 8.06
C SER A 282 -20.36 9.93 6.86
N ARG A 283 -19.92 10.32 5.66
CA ARG A 283 -20.71 10.32 4.43
C ARG A 283 -20.20 9.32 3.39
N MET A 284 -19.11 8.61 3.69
CA MET A 284 -18.51 7.64 2.77
C MET A 284 -19.07 6.25 3.00
N PRO A 285 -19.38 5.49 1.92
CA PRO A 285 -19.78 4.09 2.06
C PRO A 285 -18.60 3.17 2.40
N TRP A 286 -17.37 3.62 2.20
CA TRP A 286 -16.13 2.86 2.43
C TRP A 286 -15.29 3.48 3.53
N ALA A 287 -14.48 2.65 4.18
CA ALA A 287 -13.39 3.14 5.02
C ALA A 287 -12.30 3.77 4.14
N LEU A 288 -11.87 5.02 4.45
CA LEU A 288 -10.71 5.66 3.83
C LEU A 288 -9.48 5.39 4.66
N ALA A 289 -8.60 4.51 4.17
CA ALA A 289 -7.43 4.00 4.86
C ALA A 289 -6.12 4.34 4.11
N PHE A 290 -5.00 3.91 4.66
CA PHE A 290 -3.69 4.00 4.03
C PHE A 290 -3.12 2.60 3.71
N SER A 291 -2.31 2.52 2.66
CA SER A 291 -1.42 1.41 2.37
C SER A 291 -0.07 1.98 1.92
N PHE A 292 0.65 2.54 2.89
CA PHE A 292 1.86 3.30 2.61
C PHE A 292 3.12 2.44 2.71
N ALA A 293 4.09 2.72 1.84
CA ALA A 293 5.43 2.17 1.87
C ALA A 293 6.42 3.20 2.43
N ARG A 294 6.99 4.05 1.56
CA ARG A 294 8.01 5.05 1.94
C ARG A 294 7.54 6.00 3.04
N ALA A 295 6.30 6.46 3.00
CA ALA A 295 5.74 7.37 4.00
C ALA A 295 5.73 6.80 5.44
N ILE A 296 5.88 5.48 5.61
CA ILE A 296 6.04 4.83 6.91
C ILE A 296 7.48 4.38 7.12
N GLN A 297 8.10 3.74 6.14
CA GLN A 297 9.36 3.03 6.30
C GLN A 297 10.60 3.94 6.19
N GLN A 298 10.53 5.07 5.45
CA GLN A 298 11.72 5.83 5.08
C GLN A 298 12.48 6.37 6.31
N PRO A 299 11.84 6.97 7.33
CA PRO A 299 12.56 7.43 8.52
C PRO A 299 13.27 6.29 9.27
N ALA A 300 12.62 5.13 9.37
CA ALA A 300 13.22 3.96 10.01
C ALA A 300 14.45 3.45 9.25
N LEU A 301 14.39 3.42 7.92
CA LEU A 301 15.50 3.00 7.06
C LEU A 301 16.70 3.96 7.17
N GLU A 302 16.43 5.26 7.21
CA GLU A 302 17.46 6.31 7.35
C GLU A 302 18.13 6.30 8.71
N ILE A 303 17.43 5.95 9.77
CA ILE A 303 17.99 5.77 11.11
C ILE A 303 18.81 4.48 11.18
N TRP A 304 18.26 3.38 10.71
CA TRP A 304 18.88 2.05 10.81
C TRP A 304 20.20 1.96 10.05
N ARG A 305 20.25 2.32 8.77
CA ARG A 305 21.42 2.28 7.89
C ARG A 305 22.24 0.97 7.98
N GLY A 306 21.58 -0.16 8.18
CA GLY A 306 22.24 -1.46 8.31
C GLY A 306 22.91 -1.72 9.67
N GLN A 307 22.72 -0.88 10.66
CA GLN A 307 23.38 -0.94 11.97
C GLN A 307 22.47 -1.58 13.03
N GLU A 308 22.88 -2.71 13.59
CA GLU A 308 22.14 -3.46 14.62
C GLU A 308 21.81 -2.58 15.84
N ALA A 309 22.77 -1.81 16.32
CA ALA A 309 22.59 -0.92 17.48
C ALA A 309 21.48 0.13 17.29
N LYS A 310 21.09 0.42 16.04
CA LYS A 310 20.06 1.41 15.71
C LYS A 310 18.67 0.80 15.51
N VAL A 311 18.52 -0.50 15.63
CA VAL A 311 17.23 -1.17 15.45
C VAL A 311 16.15 -0.60 16.38
N PRO A 312 16.36 -0.41 17.69
CA PRO A 312 15.32 0.15 18.56
C PRO A 312 14.84 1.54 18.14
N ALA A 313 15.77 2.43 17.79
CA ALA A 313 15.43 3.79 17.34
C ALA A 313 14.67 3.79 15.99
N ALA A 314 15.07 2.91 15.08
CA ALA A 314 14.38 2.76 13.80
C ALA A 314 12.97 2.19 13.97
N GLN A 315 12.77 1.23 14.88
CA GLN A 315 11.46 0.69 15.23
C GLN A 315 10.55 1.73 15.86
N GLN A 316 11.08 2.61 16.71
CA GLN A 316 10.34 3.75 17.28
C GLN A 316 9.87 4.70 16.16
N ALA A 317 10.73 5.03 15.21
CA ALA A 317 10.38 5.89 14.07
C ALA A 317 9.33 5.24 13.16
N LEU A 318 9.43 3.93 12.90
CA LEU A 318 8.43 3.18 12.13
C LEU A 318 7.06 3.24 12.82
N ASN A 319 7.02 2.95 14.10
CA ASN A 319 5.79 2.93 14.89
C ASN A 319 5.17 4.33 15.00
N HIS A 320 6.01 5.36 15.17
CA HIS A 320 5.56 6.75 15.16
C HIS A 320 4.83 7.11 13.85
N ARG A 321 5.41 6.80 12.69
CA ARG A 321 4.76 7.04 11.40
C ARG A 321 3.46 6.25 11.24
N ALA A 322 3.41 5.01 11.72
CA ALA A 322 2.19 4.22 11.72
C ALA A 322 1.09 4.86 12.58
N ARG A 323 1.43 5.39 13.76
CA ARG A 323 0.51 6.14 14.64
C ARG A 323 0.01 7.43 14.01
N CYS A 324 0.87 8.21 13.35
CA CYS A 324 0.46 9.41 12.62
C CYS A 324 -0.59 9.09 11.54
N ASN A 325 -0.40 8.01 10.79
CA ASN A 325 -1.36 7.59 9.78
C ASN A 325 -2.67 7.02 10.39
N ARG A 326 -2.61 6.34 11.53
CA ARG A 326 -3.81 5.95 12.26
C ARG A 326 -4.58 7.17 12.78
N ALA A 327 -3.90 8.17 13.31
CA ALA A 327 -4.51 9.44 13.70
C ALA A 327 -5.16 10.14 12.50
N ALA A 328 -4.52 10.12 11.32
CA ALA A 328 -5.10 10.66 10.10
C ALA A 328 -6.40 9.95 9.68
N ARG A 329 -6.52 8.65 9.92
CA ARG A 329 -7.78 7.92 9.71
C ARG A 329 -8.90 8.34 10.67
N ARG A 330 -8.53 8.81 11.86
CA ARG A 330 -9.49 9.33 12.85
C ARG A 330 -9.86 10.78 12.60
N GLY A 331 -9.10 11.51 11.77
CA GLY A 331 -9.22 12.95 11.63
C GLY A 331 -8.52 13.71 12.77
N GLU A 332 -7.57 13.10 13.45
CA GLU A 332 -6.86 13.60 14.65
C GLU A 332 -5.40 13.97 14.35
N TYR A 333 -4.93 13.75 13.13
CA TYR A 333 -3.54 14.08 12.78
C TYR A 333 -3.31 15.57 12.74
N SER A 334 -2.20 16.00 13.34
CA SER A 334 -1.70 17.38 13.28
C SER A 334 -0.19 17.42 13.07
N ALA A 335 0.32 18.53 12.56
CA ALA A 335 1.75 18.74 12.36
C ALA A 335 2.56 18.65 13.69
N ALA A 336 1.94 18.94 14.83
CA ALA A 336 2.57 18.80 16.14
C ALA A 336 2.93 17.34 16.46
N MET A 337 2.25 16.36 15.88
CA MET A 337 2.60 14.95 16.06
C MET A 337 3.96 14.59 15.46
N GLU A 338 4.41 15.31 14.44
CA GLU A 338 5.70 15.03 13.79
C GLU A 338 6.91 15.39 14.70
N THR A 339 6.75 16.34 15.60
CA THR A 339 7.80 16.80 16.52
C THR A 339 7.89 15.99 17.81
N SER A 340 6.90 15.15 18.11
CA SER A 340 6.81 14.42 19.38
C SER A 340 7.77 13.23 19.53
N LEU A 341 8.56 12.88 18.51
CA LEU A 341 9.64 11.89 18.59
C LEU A 341 10.79 12.32 19.54
N ALA A 342 10.88 13.62 19.87
CA ALA A 342 11.99 14.15 20.68
C ALA A 342 11.87 13.88 22.19
N THR A 343 10.76 13.32 22.69
CA THR A 343 10.45 13.25 24.13
C THR A 343 9.90 11.90 24.59
N VAL A 344 10.46 10.78 24.13
CA VAL A 344 10.20 9.49 24.80
C VAL A 344 11.29 9.28 25.86
N PRO A 345 10.95 9.24 27.17
CA PRO A 345 11.92 8.92 28.21
C PRO A 345 12.48 7.51 27.94
N GLN A 346 13.80 7.38 27.98
CA GLN A 346 14.45 6.07 28.10
C GLN A 346 13.89 5.41 29.36
N LEU A 347 13.15 4.32 29.20
CA LEU A 347 12.85 3.42 30.30
C LEU A 347 14.20 2.88 30.81
N THR A 348 14.72 3.48 31.85
CA THR A 348 15.82 2.95 32.66
C THR A 348 15.32 1.62 33.23
N THR A 349 15.77 0.51 32.68
CA THR A 349 15.68 -0.79 33.36
C THR A 349 16.58 -0.70 34.61
N SER A 350 15.99 -0.41 35.73
CA SER A 350 16.58 -0.68 37.02
C SER A 350 16.63 -2.20 37.21
N VAL A 351 17.83 -2.75 37.05
CA VAL A 351 18.15 -4.10 37.53
C VAL A 351 18.34 -3.98 39.03
N ALA A 352 17.48 -4.57 39.81
CA ALA A 352 17.67 -4.93 41.20
C ALA A 352 17.80 -6.45 41.29
#